data_57900c286f6c0f9e583d0029cef8cdee
#
_entry.id   57900c286f6c0f9e583d0029cef8cdee
#
_cell.length_a   1.000
_cell.length_b   1.000
_cell.length_c   1.000
_cell.angle_alpha   90.00
_cell.angle_beta   90.00
_cell.angle_gamma   90.00
#
_symmetry.space_group_name_H-M   'P 1'
#
loop_
_entity.id
_entity.type
_entity.pdbx_description
1 polymer ?
#
loop_
_entity_poly.entity_id
_entity_poly.type
_entity_poly.pdbx_seq_one_letter_code
_entity_poly.pdbx_strand_id
1 'polypeptide(L)'
;MSIDIINKVFQILSNGNNWSLQLLNIKTSKCAGVAYSSRQINIEPIERLNTLIKDITDVYTGNGKKAISTYRNVREYDGTADALTIYKLLSSNELISAEYAGFIRTIANPDNENDPFEYKSAYLLKGQLEIDGEHIPIKLISMQNPITILKHKFFMEKGAFKELSYKVLSLRPTMDVLVIGEKVYLLTLAGENLFNMARSYKAVCHQKVEEVAQADIISGIEKFKRVAENGHNPRKFISFNDRRLSALKERSVRLEMAKRFAIQLDAYGDKFDATVAGSAEKIVKLLCNKGMVDPFEKTAVEVDGARKWQ
;
A
#
# COMPACT_ATOMS: atom_id res chain seq x y z
N MET A 1 -18.89 5.03 5.29
CA MET A 1 -18.10 4.71 6.51
C MET A 1 -16.89 5.62 6.43
N SER A 2 -16.85 6.60 7.30
CA SER A 2 -15.99 7.78 7.20
C SER A 2 -14.61 7.49 7.82
N ILE A 3 -13.69 8.42 7.62
CA ILE A 3 -12.41 8.51 8.31
C ILE A 3 -12.58 8.40 9.83
N ASP A 4 -13.76 8.75 10.32
CA ASP A 4 -14.15 8.71 11.72
C ASP A 4 -13.97 7.33 12.35
N ILE A 5 -14.18 6.22 11.60
CA ILE A 5 -14.03 4.89 12.21
C ILE A 5 -12.55 4.57 12.48
N ILE A 6 -11.63 5.01 11.62
CA ILE A 6 -10.20 4.78 11.82
C ILE A 6 -9.70 5.63 12.99
N ASN A 7 -10.10 6.91 13.02
CA ASN A 7 -9.79 7.80 14.12
C ASN A 7 -10.38 7.28 15.43
N LYS A 8 -11.65 6.82 15.40
CA LYS A 8 -12.32 6.19 16.55
C LYS A 8 -11.54 4.96 17.04
N VAL A 9 -11.11 4.08 16.13
CA VAL A 9 -10.30 2.90 16.48
C VAL A 9 -9.02 3.32 17.20
N PHE A 10 -8.27 4.28 16.66
CA PHE A 10 -7.03 4.73 17.32
C PHE A 10 -7.31 5.43 18.66
N GLN A 11 -8.40 6.17 18.79
CA GLN A 11 -8.79 6.81 20.06
C GLN A 11 -9.12 5.81 21.18
N ILE A 12 -9.73 4.67 20.83
CA ILE A 12 -10.14 3.66 21.82
C ILE A 12 -9.19 2.46 21.89
N LEU A 13 -8.07 2.50 21.17
CA LEU A 13 -7.13 1.37 21.07
C LEU A 13 -6.63 0.91 22.45
N SER A 14 -6.38 1.85 23.36
CA SER A 14 -5.94 1.58 24.73
C SER A 14 -7.03 0.88 25.58
N ASN A 15 -8.31 0.94 25.16
CA ASN A 15 -9.41 0.27 25.83
C ASN A 15 -9.61 -1.17 25.33
N GLY A 16 -8.83 -1.59 24.34
CA GLY A 16 -8.90 -2.94 23.79
C GLY A 16 -8.41 -3.99 24.77
N ASN A 17 -8.87 -5.20 24.55
CA ASN A 17 -8.52 -6.37 25.37
C ASN A 17 -7.94 -7.50 24.53
N ASN A 18 -7.49 -8.57 25.20
CA ASN A 18 -6.95 -9.78 24.58
C ASN A 18 -5.79 -9.49 23.59
N TRP A 19 -4.97 -8.47 23.91
CA TRP A 19 -3.83 -8.15 23.09
C TRP A 19 -2.77 -9.24 23.10
N SER A 20 -2.30 -9.57 21.92
CA SER A 20 -1.20 -10.51 21.70
C SER A 20 -0.25 -9.99 20.64
N LEU A 21 1.03 -10.35 20.79
CA LEU A 21 2.09 -9.97 19.86
C LEU A 21 2.59 -11.19 19.09
N GLN A 22 2.75 -11.03 17.78
CA GLN A 22 3.44 -11.99 16.93
C GLN A 22 4.54 -11.31 16.13
N LEU A 23 5.66 -11.99 15.96
CA LEU A 23 6.67 -11.63 14.97
C LEU A 23 6.38 -12.32 13.66
N LEU A 24 6.67 -11.66 12.56
CA LEU A 24 6.39 -12.15 11.21
C LEU A 24 7.68 -12.26 10.40
N ASN A 25 7.74 -13.29 9.58
CA ASN A 25 8.69 -13.38 8.49
C ASN A 25 7.93 -13.45 7.16
N ILE A 26 8.32 -12.63 6.21
CA ILE A 26 7.65 -12.46 4.93
C ILE A 26 8.70 -12.68 3.85
N LYS A 27 8.56 -13.79 3.13
CA LYS A 27 9.47 -14.15 2.04
C LYS A 27 8.73 -14.01 0.71
N THR A 28 9.13 -13.06 -0.11
CA THR A 28 8.59 -12.89 -1.45
C THR A 28 9.41 -13.69 -2.45
N SER A 29 8.74 -14.45 -3.28
CA SER A 29 9.34 -15.15 -4.41
C SER A 29 8.80 -14.59 -5.72
N LYS A 30 9.66 -14.49 -6.74
CA LYS A 30 9.23 -14.05 -8.07
C LYS A 30 8.20 -15.02 -8.68
N CYS A 31 8.31 -16.31 -8.39
CA CYS A 31 7.48 -17.36 -8.98
C CYS A 31 6.35 -17.84 -8.06
N ALA A 32 6.60 -17.94 -6.75
CA ALA A 32 5.71 -18.62 -5.79
C ALA A 32 4.82 -17.69 -4.94
N GLY A 33 4.88 -16.37 -5.17
CA GLY A 33 4.10 -15.41 -4.37
C GLY A 33 4.76 -15.10 -3.02
N VAL A 34 3.96 -14.95 -1.97
CA VAL A 34 4.42 -14.63 -0.63
C VAL A 34 4.27 -15.84 0.28
N ALA A 35 5.35 -16.19 0.95
CA ALA A 35 5.33 -17.15 2.05
C ALA A 35 5.41 -16.39 3.37
N TYR A 36 4.50 -16.73 4.29
CA TYR A 36 4.44 -16.16 5.62
C TYR A 36 4.83 -17.21 6.65
N SER A 37 5.51 -16.79 7.69
CA SER A 37 5.61 -17.51 8.95
C SER A 37 5.44 -16.54 10.10
N SER A 38 4.91 -17.00 11.23
CA SER A 38 4.65 -16.17 12.39
C SER A 38 5.04 -16.88 13.68
N ARG A 39 5.45 -16.11 14.67
CA ARG A 39 5.85 -16.59 15.99
C ARG A 39 5.12 -15.80 17.06
N GLN A 40 4.42 -16.47 17.95
CA GLN A 40 3.82 -15.84 19.14
C GLN A 40 4.92 -15.43 20.12
N ILE A 41 4.83 -14.22 20.66
CA ILE A 41 5.78 -13.68 21.66
C ILE A 41 5.02 -13.27 22.90
N ASN A 42 5.53 -13.68 24.04
CA ASN A 42 5.08 -13.18 25.34
C ASN A 42 6.00 -12.04 25.77
N ILE A 43 5.41 -10.92 26.16
CA ILE A 43 6.11 -9.79 26.74
C ILE A 43 5.82 -9.75 28.24
N GLU A 44 6.85 -9.77 29.01
CA GLU A 44 6.77 -9.66 30.47
C GLU A 44 7.56 -8.43 30.95
N PRO A 45 7.00 -7.63 31.85
CA PRO A 45 5.60 -7.72 32.31
C PRO A 45 4.61 -7.25 31.22
N ILE A 46 3.37 -7.68 31.29
CA ILE A 46 2.28 -7.39 30.31
C ILE A 46 2.04 -5.87 30.13
N GLU A 47 2.33 -5.08 31.17
CA GLU A 47 2.23 -3.63 31.13
C GLU A 47 3.08 -2.99 30.02
N ARG A 48 4.14 -3.67 29.58
CA ARG A 48 4.98 -3.22 28.46
C ARG A 48 4.21 -3.27 27.13
N LEU A 49 3.36 -4.27 26.96
CA LEU A 49 2.50 -4.35 25.78
C LEU A 49 1.43 -3.24 25.80
N ASN A 50 0.85 -2.97 26.97
CA ASN A 50 -0.09 -1.87 27.15
C ASN A 50 0.57 -0.51 26.90
N THR A 51 1.82 -0.33 27.31
CA THR A 51 2.61 0.87 27.02
C THR A 51 2.78 1.05 25.51
N LEU A 52 3.16 0.00 24.77
CA LEU A 52 3.29 0.06 23.31
C LEU A 52 1.95 0.45 22.64
N ILE A 53 0.84 -0.10 23.11
CA ILE A 53 -0.50 0.23 22.58
C ILE A 53 -0.84 1.69 22.83
N LYS A 54 -0.51 2.20 24.01
CA LYS A 54 -0.67 3.62 24.33
C LYS A 54 0.20 4.49 23.42
N ASP A 55 1.46 4.14 23.23
CA ASP A 55 2.37 4.87 22.34
C ASP A 55 1.83 4.89 20.89
N ILE A 56 1.25 3.78 20.42
CA ILE A 56 0.57 3.74 19.11
C ILE A 56 -0.61 4.70 19.11
N THR A 57 -1.45 4.67 20.14
CA THR A 57 -2.58 5.60 20.28
C THR A 57 -2.09 7.04 20.18
N ASP A 58 -1.06 7.41 20.94
CA ASP A 58 -0.52 8.77 20.98
C ASP A 58 0.05 9.23 19.62
N VAL A 59 0.66 8.31 18.86
CA VAL A 59 1.17 8.61 17.51
C VAL A 59 0.04 9.00 16.54
N TYR A 60 -1.13 8.37 16.65
CA TYR A 60 -2.23 8.57 15.69
C TYR A 60 -3.34 9.50 16.18
N THR A 61 -3.42 9.81 17.49
CA THR A 61 -4.47 10.66 18.07
C THR A 61 -3.94 11.96 18.67
N GLY A 62 -2.67 12.00 19.06
CA GLY A 62 -2.06 13.16 19.68
C GLY A 62 -1.83 14.30 18.70
N ASN A 63 -1.33 15.45 19.19
CA ASN A 63 -0.81 16.55 18.37
C ASN A 63 0.39 16.11 17.49
N GLY A 64 0.54 14.80 17.33
CA GLY A 64 1.56 14.12 16.59
C GLY A 64 1.36 14.25 15.08
N LYS A 65 2.46 14.26 14.41
CA LYS A 65 2.67 14.48 12.97
C LYS A 65 2.00 13.47 12.03
N LYS A 66 1.17 12.54 12.54
CA LYS A 66 0.54 11.44 11.75
C LYS A 66 -0.99 11.41 11.82
N ALA A 67 -1.62 12.54 12.18
CA ALA A 67 -3.08 12.62 12.10
C ALA A 67 -3.54 12.28 10.68
N ILE A 68 -4.40 11.25 10.59
CA ILE A 68 -4.94 10.79 9.32
C ILE A 68 -5.94 11.83 8.83
N SER A 69 -5.67 12.48 7.72
CA SER A 69 -6.53 13.53 7.18
C SER A 69 -7.45 13.05 6.06
N THR A 70 -7.03 12.03 5.32
CA THR A 70 -7.75 11.56 4.13
C THR A 70 -7.71 10.04 4.03
N TYR A 71 -8.82 9.46 3.60
CA TYR A 71 -8.83 8.05 3.21
C TYR A 71 -9.42 7.89 1.81
N ARG A 72 -8.86 6.99 1.01
CA ARG A 72 -9.27 6.73 -0.37
C ARG A 72 -9.41 5.23 -0.62
N ASN A 73 -10.21 4.88 -1.61
CA ASN A 73 -10.19 3.53 -2.14
C ASN A 73 -8.85 3.29 -2.86
N VAL A 74 -8.32 2.08 -2.80
CA VAL A 74 -7.06 1.72 -3.48
C VAL A 74 -7.11 1.99 -4.99
N ARG A 75 -8.29 1.94 -5.62
CA ARG A 75 -8.48 2.30 -7.04
C ARG A 75 -8.21 3.78 -7.35
N GLU A 76 -8.20 4.63 -6.33
CA GLU A 76 -7.87 6.06 -6.47
C GLU A 76 -6.36 6.30 -6.24
N TYR A 77 -5.59 5.24 -6.02
CA TYR A 77 -4.18 5.32 -5.78
C TYR A 77 -3.43 5.78 -7.03
N ASP A 78 -2.59 6.77 -6.88
CA ASP A 78 -1.87 7.44 -7.97
C ASP A 78 -0.36 7.15 -8.00
N GLY A 79 0.13 6.40 -7.03
CA GLY A 79 1.56 6.09 -6.91
C GLY A 79 2.36 7.14 -6.16
N THR A 80 1.74 8.24 -5.72
CA THR A 80 2.40 9.23 -4.86
C THR A 80 2.31 8.84 -3.40
N ALA A 81 3.36 9.10 -2.64
CA ALA A 81 3.36 8.93 -1.20
C ALA A 81 2.79 10.19 -0.55
N ASP A 82 1.52 10.13 -0.16
CA ASP A 82 0.93 11.11 0.72
C ASP A 82 0.86 10.55 2.14
N ALA A 83 1.66 11.09 3.04
CA ALA A 83 1.76 10.63 4.43
C ALA A 83 0.45 10.76 5.22
N LEU A 84 -0.51 11.52 4.70
CA LEU A 84 -1.81 11.77 5.33
C LEU A 84 -2.95 10.96 4.69
N THR A 85 -2.66 10.20 3.63
CA THR A 85 -3.66 9.42 2.90
C THR A 85 -3.58 7.94 3.24
N ILE A 86 -4.70 7.38 3.64
CA ILE A 86 -4.87 5.94 3.88
C ILE A 86 -5.61 5.32 2.72
N TYR A 87 -5.14 4.17 2.26
CA TYR A 87 -5.81 3.40 1.21
C TYR A 87 -6.57 2.22 1.80
N LYS A 88 -7.84 2.12 1.45
CA LYS A 88 -8.73 1.05 1.89
C LYS A 88 -8.94 0.01 0.80
N LEU A 89 -8.87 -1.27 1.20
CA LEU A 89 -9.25 -2.42 0.40
C LEU A 89 -10.21 -3.32 1.18
N LEU A 90 -10.94 -4.18 0.45
CA LEU A 90 -11.57 -5.35 1.05
C LEU A 90 -10.58 -6.52 1.02
N SER A 91 -10.68 -7.44 1.95
CA SER A 91 -9.87 -8.67 1.96
C SER A 91 -10.07 -9.54 0.72
N SER A 92 -11.24 -9.42 0.09
CA SER A 92 -11.58 -10.07 -1.19
C SER A 92 -11.09 -9.32 -2.43
N ASN A 93 -10.41 -8.17 -2.27
CA ASN A 93 -9.90 -7.42 -3.41
C ASN A 93 -8.84 -8.23 -4.16
N GLU A 94 -8.92 -8.26 -5.50
CA GLU A 94 -8.03 -9.02 -6.39
C GLU A 94 -6.54 -8.74 -6.19
N LEU A 95 -6.19 -7.55 -5.71
CA LEU A 95 -4.80 -7.17 -5.46
C LEU A 95 -4.18 -7.88 -4.25
N ILE A 96 -4.98 -8.36 -3.30
CA ILE A 96 -4.49 -8.92 -2.03
C ILE A 96 -5.14 -10.24 -1.62
N SER A 97 -6.23 -10.67 -2.25
CA SER A 97 -7.07 -11.78 -1.73
C SER A 97 -6.32 -13.09 -1.53
N ALA A 98 -5.45 -13.46 -2.46
CA ALA A 98 -4.67 -14.69 -2.36
C ALA A 98 -3.65 -14.63 -1.20
N GLU A 99 -2.89 -13.55 -1.13
CA GLU A 99 -1.89 -13.30 -0.09
C GLU A 99 -2.55 -13.09 1.27
N TYR A 100 -3.70 -12.40 1.32
CA TYR A 100 -4.45 -12.20 2.55
C TYR A 100 -4.92 -13.51 3.17
N ALA A 101 -5.44 -14.44 2.37
CA ALA A 101 -5.85 -15.76 2.85
C ALA A 101 -4.67 -16.54 3.45
N GLY A 102 -3.51 -16.51 2.79
CA GLY A 102 -2.26 -17.10 3.28
C GLY A 102 -1.80 -16.45 4.58
N PHE A 103 -1.81 -15.14 4.65
CA PHE A 103 -1.45 -14.37 5.84
C PHE A 103 -2.34 -14.72 7.04
N ILE A 104 -3.66 -14.71 6.87
CA ILE A 104 -4.62 -15.02 7.97
C ILE A 104 -4.42 -16.45 8.49
N ARG A 105 -4.20 -17.43 7.59
CA ARG A 105 -3.92 -18.82 7.98
C ARG A 105 -2.66 -18.93 8.83
N THR A 106 -1.61 -18.23 8.43
CA THR A 106 -0.32 -18.26 9.15
C THR A 106 -0.44 -17.64 10.54
N ILE A 107 -1.08 -16.48 10.66
CA ILE A 107 -1.19 -15.83 11.97
C ILE A 107 -2.19 -16.52 12.92
N ALA A 108 -3.07 -17.39 12.39
CA ALA A 108 -3.94 -18.24 13.20
C ALA A 108 -3.17 -19.42 13.82
N ASN A 109 -2.11 -19.88 13.17
CA ASN A 109 -1.30 -21.03 13.58
C ASN A 109 0.18 -20.62 13.68
N PRO A 110 0.56 -19.82 14.70
CA PRO A 110 1.94 -19.38 14.87
C PRO A 110 2.86 -20.56 15.20
N ASP A 111 4.05 -20.51 14.67
CA ASP A 111 5.13 -21.45 15.00
C ASP A 111 5.65 -21.17 16.42
N ASN A 112 5.82 -22.23 17.22
CA ASN A 112 6.30 -22.12 18.59
C ASN A 112 7.68 -22.76 18.82
N GLU A 113 8.26 -23.42 17.81
CA GLU A 113 9.49 -24.18 17.95
C GLU A 113 10.74 -23.41 17.54
N ASN A 114 10.63 -22.51 16.56
CA ASN A 114 11.77 -21.77 16.03
C ASN A 114 12.23 -20.59 16.93
N ASP A 115 13.48 -20.19 16.76
CA ASP A 115 14.04 -19.01 17.43
C ASP A 115 13.25 -17.75 17.01
N PRO A 116 12.67 -16.98 17.97
CA PRO A 116 11.94 -15.74 17.66
C PRO A 116 12.80 -14.72 16.90
N PHE A 117 14.11 -14.75 17.04
CA PHE A 117 15.05 -13.86 16.34
C PHE A 117 15.23 -14.16 14.85
N GLU A 118 14.61 -15.20 14.32
CA GLU A 118 14.54 -15.46 12.88
C GLU A 118 13.44 -14.63 12.19
N TYR A 119 12.46 -14.12 12.95
CA TYR A 119 11.32 -13.36 12.44
C TYR A 119 11.63 -11.87 12.39
N LYS A 120 12.06 -11.37 11.21
CA LYS A 120 12.67 -10.05 11.04
C LYS A 120 11.89 -9.11 10.12
N SER A 121 10.79 -9.57 9.53
CA SER A 121 10.10 -8.76 8.51
C SER A 121 9.14 -7.74 9.08
N ALA A 122 8.40 -8.13 10.12
CA ALA A 122 7.35 -7.30 10.68
C ALA A 122 6.96 -7.79 12.08
N TYR A 123 6.11 -7.02 12.76
CA TYR A 123 5.38 -7.51 13.92
C TYR A 123 3.88 -7.21 13.78
N LEU A 124 3.08 -8.01 14.45
CA LEU A 124 1.63 -7.96 14.45
C LEU A 124 1.10 -7.88 15.88
N LEU A 125 0.23 -6.91 16.15
CA LEU A 125 -0.61 -6.85 17.35
C LEU A 125 -2.02 -7.31 16.97
N LYS A 126 -2.56 -8.29 17.71
CA LYS A 126 -3.95 -8.73 17.60
C LYS A 126 -4.67 -8.40 18.89
N GLY A 127 -5.87 -7.86 18.79
CA GLY A 127 -6.72 -7.58 19.93
C GLY A 127 -8.18 -7.45 19.51
N GLN A 128 -9.02 -7.10 20.46
CA GLN A 128 -10.44 -6.84 20.26
C GLN A 128 -10.78 -5.47 20.81
N LEU A 129 -11.59 -4.73 20.07
CA LEU A 129 -12.16 -3.45 20.50
C LEU A 129 -13.68 -3.57 20.56
N GLU A 130 -14.27 -2.94 21.55
CA GLU A 130 -15.71 -2.74 21.59
C GLU A 130 -16.06 -1.45 20.85
N ILE A 131 -16.79 -1.59 19.75
CA ILE A 131 -17.25 -0.47 18.93
C ILE A 131 -18.75 -0.61 18.76
N ASP A 132 -19.50 0.37 19.26
CA ASP A 132 -20.98 0.41 19.21
C ASP A 132 -21.64 -0.87 19.78
N GLY A 133 -21.04 -1.45 20.85
CA GLY A 133 -21.52 -2.65 21.54
C GLY A 133 -21.09 -3.98 20.90
N GLU A 134 -20.33 -3.94 19.81
CA GLU A 134 -19.82 -5.13 19.15
C GLU A 134 -18.31 -5.32 19.40
N HIS A 135 -17.90 -6.57 19.69
CA HIS A 135 -16.48 -6.91 19.79
C HIS A 135 -15.88 -7.16 18.42
N ILE A 136 -15.09 -6.24 17.94
CA ILE A 136 -14.49 -6.27 16.61
C ILE A 136 -13.02 -6.66 16.71
N PRO A 137 -12.58 -7.74 16.02
CA PRO A 137 -11.19 -8.12 15.98
C PRO A 137 -10.37 -7.09 15.17
N ILE A 138 -9.26 -6.64 15.77
CA ILE A 138 -8.34 -5.68 15.20
C ILE A 138 -6.97 -6.33 15.03
N LYS A 139 -6.31 -6.00 13.91
CA LYS A 139 -4.92 -6.38 13.67
C LYS A 139 -4.16 -5.14 13.23
N LEU A 140 -3.06 -4.87 13.89
CA LEU A 140 -2.13 -3.79 13.59
C LEU A 140 -0.79 -4.40 13.20
N ILE A 141 -0.30 -4.06 12.02
CA ILE A 141 0.95 -4.61 11.49
C ILE A 141 1.93 -3.47 11.24
N SER A 142 3.14 -3.62 11.76
CA SER A 142 4.28 -2.77 11.45
C SER A 142 5.27 -3.53 10.58
N MET A 143 5.56 -3.00 9.39
CA MET A 143 6.47 -3.59 8.39
C MET A 143 7.94 -3.23 8.68
N GLN A 144 8.27 -3.06 9.94
CA GLN A 144 9.63 -2.75 10.38
C GLN A 144 10.26 -3.99 11.02
N ASN A 145 11.54 -4.21 10.70
CA ASN A 145 12.28 -5.28 11.36
C ASN A 145 12.27 -5.06 12.89
N PRO A 146 11.60 -5.94 13.65
CA PRO A 146 11.51 -5.79 15.11
C PRO A 146 12.78 -6.23 15.84
N ILE A 147 13.73 -6.83 15.13
CA ILE A 147 14.95 -7.36 15.73
C ILE A 147 16.11 -6.40 15.45
N THR A 148 16.68 -5.85 16.48
CA THR A 148 17.87 -5.03 16.42
C THR A 148 19.06 -5.78 17.02
N ILE A 149 20.16 -5.81 16.29
CA ILE A 149 21.44 -6.33 16.81
C ILE A 149 22.21 -5.14 17.38
N LEU A 150 22.42 -5.14 18.68
CA LEU A 150 23.27 -4.16 19.33
C LEU A 150 24.72 -4.59 19.15
N LYS A 151 25.42 -3.93 18.21
CA LYS A 151 26.87 -4.07 18.06
C LYS A 151 27.54 -2.79 18.54
N HIS A 152 28.69 -2.94 19.20
CA HIS A 152 29.48 -1.81 19.73
C HIS A 152 28.67 -0.86 20.63
N LYS A 153 27.67 -1.40 21.34
CA LYS A 153 27.00 -0.70 22.43
C LYS A 153 27.58 -1.20 23.75
N PHE A 154 27.86 -0.28 24.64
CA PHE A 154 28.46 -0.59 25.93
C PHE A 154 27.52 -0.13 27.04
N PHE A 155 27.41 -0.90 28.11
CA PHE A 155 26.75 -0.50 29.33
C PHE A 155 27.75 -0.48 30.47
N MET A 156 27.50 0.38 31.44
CA MET A 156 28.38 0.49 32.62
C MET A 156 27.89 -0.51 33.67
N GLU A 157 28.79 -1.39 34.06
CA GLU A 157 28.59 -2.31 35.18
C GLU A 157 29.80 -2.27 36.11
N LYS A 158 29.57 -1.96 37.38
CA LYS A 158 30.62 -1.88 38.43
C LYS A 158 31.85 -1.06 38.03
N GLY A 159 31.63 0.07 37.36
CA GLY A 159 32.70 0.98 36.96
C GLY A 159 33.46 0.61 35.68
N ALA A 160 33.05 -0.45 34.97
CA ALA A 160 33.62 -0.86 33.69
C ALA A 160 32.54 -0.86 32.57
N PHE A 161 32.95 -0.50 31.36
CA PHE A 161 32.09 -0.65 30.17
C PHE A 161 32.19 -2.07 29.64
N LYS A 162 31.05 -2.74 29.57
CA LYS A 162 30.90 -4.07 28.94
C LYS A 162 30.13 -3.95 27.63
N GLU A 163 30.60 -4.63 26.58
CA GLU A 163 29.92 -4.66 25.29
C GLU A 163 28.61 -5.43 25.37
N LEU A 164 27.56 -4.83 24.83
CA LEU A 164 26.27 -5.48 24.59
C LEU A 164 26.32 -6.12 23.22
N SER A 165 26.43 -7.43 23.16
CA SER A 165 26.32 -8.20 21.89
C SER A 165 25.02 -8.97 21.83
N TYR A 166 23.88 -8.33 22.15
CA TYR A 166 22.58 -8.99 22.20
C TYR A 166 21.70 -8.61 21.02
N LYS A 167 20.90 -9.58 20.59
CA LYS A 167 19.72 -9.30 19.78
C LYS A 167 18.63 -8.78 20.71
N VAL A 168 18.03 -7.65 20.38
CA VAL A 168 16.94 -7.06 21.16
C VAL A 168 15.69 -6.89 20.33
N LEU A 169 14.55 -7.06 20.96
CA LEU A 169 13.27 -6.74 20.40
C LEU A 169 13.05 -5.23 20.49
N SER A 170 12.86 -4.57 19.35
CA SER A 170 12.60 -3.13 19.23
C SER A 170 11.31 -2.90 18.48
N LEU A 171 10.25 -2.57 19.20
CA LEU A 171 8.92 -2.34 18.64
C LEU A 171 8.67 -0.84 18.53
N ARG A 172 8.52 -0.35 17.29
CA ARG A 172 8.24 1.06 17.05
C ARG A 172 6.72 1.28 17.00
N PRO A 173 6.16 2.33 17.60
CA PRO A 173 4.72 2.56 17.67
C PRO A 173 4.14 3.10 16.36
N THR A 174 4.69 2.69 15.21
CA THR A 174 4.21 3.09 13.88
C THR A 174 3.67 1.90 13.14
N MET A 175 2.43 2.01 12.68
CA MET A 175 1.73 0.93 11.98
C MET A 175 1.67 1.21 10.48
N ASP A 176 1.80 0.17 9.70
CA ASP A 176 1.73 0.24 8.23
C ASP A 176 0.42 -0.32 7.69
N VAL A 177 -0.19 -1.26 8.41
CA VAL A 177 -1.47 -1.87 8.05
C VAL A 177 -2.37 -1.98 9.27
N LEU A 178 -3.65 -1.62 9.09
CA LEU A 178 -4.73 -1.85 10.05
C LEU A 178 -5.78 -2.74 9.38
N VAL A 179 -6.19 -3.80 10.07
CA VAL A 179 -7.29 -4.68 9.62
C VAL A 179 -8.43 -4.61 10.63
N ILE A 180 -9.62 -4.31 10.14
CA ILE A 180 -10.87 -4.25 10.92
C ILE A 180 -11.89 -5.16 10.23
N GLY A 181 -12.14 -6.33 10.79
CA GLY A 181 -12.97 -7.35 10.13
C GLY A 181 -12.40 -7.72 8.76
N GLU A 182 -13.18 -7.50 7.70
CA GLU A 182 -12.78 -7.76 6.32
C GLU A 182 -12.11 -6.54 5.63
N LYS A 183 -11.95 -5.44 6.32
CA LYS A 183 -11.39 -4.21 5.74
C LYS A 183 -9.92 -4.09 6.08
N VAL A 184 -9.13 -3.89 5.06
CA VAL A 184 -7.67 -3.68 5.15
C VAL A 184 -7.40 -2.21 4.83
N TYR A 185 -6.67 -1.55 5.71
CA TYR A 185 -6.26 -0.16 5.55
C TYR A 185 -4.74 -0.12 5.48
N LEU A 186 -4.22 0.34 4.35
CA LEU A 186 -2.81 0.64 4.19
C LEU A 186 -2.56 2.04 4.74
N LEU A 187 -1.88 2.12 5.88
CA LEU A 187 -1.56 3.37 6.57
C LEU A 187 -0.31 4.02 5.99
N THR A 188 0.55 3.20 5.39
CA THR A 188 1.75 3.63 4.67
C THR A 188 1.97 2.75 3.45
N LEU A 189 2.84 3.20 2.53
CA LEU A 189 3.22 2.42 1.35
C LEU A 189 3.96 1.12 1.72
N ALA A 190 4.62 1.07 2.88
CA ALA A 190 5.28 -0.16 3.35
C ALA A 190 4.28 -1.32 3.54
N GLY A 191 3.01 -1.00 3.86
CA GLY A 191 1.94 -1.98 3.97
C GLY A 191 1.67 -2.79 2.70
N GLU A 192 1.98 -2.25 1.51
CA GLU A 192 1.87 -2.97 0.24
C GLU A 192 2.76 -4.22 0.19
N ASN A 193 3.89 -4.17 0.88
CA ASN A 193 4.84 -5.29 0.90
C ASN A 193 4.28 -6.50 1.65
N LEU A 194 3.37 -6.29 2.60
CA LEU A 194 2.70 -7.38 3.31
C LEU A 194 1.99 -8.32 2.33
N PHE A 195 1.38 -7.77 1.28
CA PHE A 195 0.60 -8.53 0.29
C PHE A 195 1.27 -8.61 -1.09
N ASN A 196 2.54 -8.20 -1.21
CA ASN A 196 3.27 -8.16 -2.48
C ASN A 196 2.47 -7.49 -3.62
N MET A 197 1.82 -6.37 -3.30
CA MET A 197 0.93 -5.68 -4.24
C MET A 197 1.64 -5.24 -5.53
N ALA A 198 2.97 -5.05 -5.49
CA ALA A 198 3.75 -4.74 -6.67
C ALA A 198 3.62 -5.83 -7.77
N ARG A 199 3.45 -7.11 -7.40
CA ARG A 199 3.19 -8.20 -8.33
C ARG A 199 1.80 -8.07 -8.95
N SER A 200 0.79 -7.82 -8.12
CA SER A 200 -0.59 -7.64 -8.58
C SER A 200 -0.72 -6.43 -9.50
N TYR A 201 -0.04 -5.31 -9.18
CA TYR A 201 0.01 -4.14 -10.07
C TYR A 201 0.59 -4.47 -11.45
N LYS A 202 1.67 -5.26 -11.50
CA LYS A 202 2.25 -5.70 -12.77
C LYS A 202 1.32 -6.59 -13.56
N ALA A 203 0.61 -7.51 -12.89
CA ALA A 203 -0.35 -8.39 -13.56
C ALA A 203 -1.52 -7.60 -14.17
N VAL A 204 -2.12 -6.68 -13.40
CA VAL A 204 -3.18 -5.79 -13.90
C VAL A 204 -2.68 -4.91 -15.05
N CYS A 205 -1.49 -4.32 -14.90
CA CYS A 205 -0.88 -3.51 -15.94
C CYS A 205 -0.69 -4.29 -17.23
N HIS A 206 -0.11 -5.48 -17.15
CA HIS A 206 0.13 -6.34 -18.32
C HIS A 206 -1.17 -6.66 -19.06
N GLN A 207 -2.21 -7.08 -18.32
CA GLN A 207 -3.52 -7.34 -18.92
C GLN A 207 -4.08 -6.10 -19.64
N LYS A 208 -4.06 -4.93 -18.99
CA LYS A 208 -4.59 -3.69 -19.56
C LYS A 208 -3.77 -3.18 -20.76
N VAL A 209 -2.48 -3.38 -20.73
CA VAL A 209 -1.58 -3.05 -21.83
C VAL A 209 -1.89 -3.90 -23.07
N GLU A 210 -2.20 -5.18 -22.89
CA GLU A 210 -2.64 -6.04 -24.01
C GLU A 210 -4.02 -5.62 -24.56
N GLU A 211 -4.96 -5.21 -23.70
CA GLU A 211 -6.25 -4.64 -24.13
C GLU A 211 -6.04 -3.35 -24.97
N VAL A 212 -5.09 -2.50 -24.58
CA VAL A 212 -4.73 -1.30 -25.35
C VAL A 212 -4.08 -1.67 -26.68
N ALA A 213 -3.21 -2.68 -26.71
CA ALA A 213 -2.59 -3.16 -27.95
C ALA A 213 -3.64 -3.69 -28.94
N GLN A 214 -4.62 -4.46 -28.46
CA GLN A 214 -5.73 -4.98 -29.26
C GLN A 214 -6.66 -3.87 -29.80
N ALA A 215 -6.73 -2.73 -29.11
CA ALA A 215 -7.53 -1.58 -29.56
C ALA A 215 -6.92 -0.85 -30.75
N ASP A 216 -5.69 -1.11 -31.11
CA ASP A 216 -4.94 -0.58 -32.26
C ASP A 216 -4.96 0.97 -32.38
N ILE A 217 -4.93 1.65 -31.24
CA ILE A 217 -4.97 3.13 -31.16
C ILE A 217 -3.61 3.78 -30.98
N ILE A 218 -2.55 2.98 -30.88
CA ILE A 218 -1.17 3.44 -30.61
C ILE A 218 -0.22 2.92 -31.68
N SER A 219 0.52 3.82 -32.30
CA SER A 219 1.69 3.51 -33.09
C SER A 219 2.92 3.40 -32.19
N GLY A 220 3.84 2.46 -32.46
CA GLY A 220 4.98 2.21 -31.58
C GLY A 220 4.62 1.50 -30.28
N ILE A 221 3.70 0.53 -30.35
CA ILE A 221 3.11 -0.19 -29.21
C ILE A 221 4.17 -0.81 -28.30
N GLU A 222 5.28 -1.31 -28.81
CA GLU A 222 6.36 -1.90 -27.99
C GLU A 222 7.04 -0.87 -27.08
N LYS A 223 7.16 0.37 -27.53
CA LYS A 223 7.67 1.46 -26.68
C LYS A 223 6.66 1.83 -25.60
N PHE A 224 5.36 1.86 -25.94
CA PHE A 224 4.30 2.06 -24.97
C PHE A 224 4.31 0.96 -23.90
N LYS A 225 4.33 -0.33 -24.29
CA LYS A 225 4.42 -1.48 -23.37
C LYS A 225 5.58 -1.32 -22.39
N ARG A 226 6.78 -1.03 -22.91
CA ARG A 226 7.97 -0.84 -22.09
C ARG A 226 7.83 0.30 -21.08
N VAL A 227 7.23 1.41 -21.46
CA VAL A 227 6.98 2.55 -20.56
C VAL A 227 5.92 2.22 -19.53
N ALA A 228 4.81 1.60 -19.95
CA ALA A 228 3.71 1.23 -19.09
C ALA A 228 4.12 0.24 -17.98
N GLU A 229 4.95 -0.74 -18.32
CA GLU A 229 5.37 -1.81 -17.40
C GLU A 229 6.59 -1.44 -16.53
N ASN A 230 7.18 -0.26 -16.73
CA ASN A 230 8.39 0.15 -16.01
C ASN A 230 8.11 1.09 -14.83
N GLY A 231 8.99 1.03 -13.82
CA GLY A 231 9.02 1.93 -12.67
C GLY A 231 7.73 1.91 -11.85
N HIS A 232 7.15 3.08 -11.64
CA HIS A 232 5.90 3.24 -10.87
C HIS A 232 4.63 3.19 -11.73
N ASN A 233 4.75 3.08 -13.06
CA ASN A 233 3.60 3.09 -13.95
C ASN A 233 2.62 1.92 -13.74
N PRO A 234 3.05 0.67 -13.45
CA PRO A 234 2.11 -0.42 -13.20
C PRO A 234 1.04 -0.10 -12.15
N ARG A 235 1.38 0.66 -11.11
CA ARG A 235 0.42 1.10 -10.07
C ARG A 235 -0.71 1.96 -10.65
N LYS A 236 -0.42 2.81 -11.65
CA LYS A 236 -1.41 3.69 -12.26
C LYS A 236 -2.53 2.93 -12.95
N PHE A 237 -2.25 1.71 -13.41
CA PHE A 237 -3.23 0.87 -14.11
C PHE A 237 -4.35 0.33 -13.22
N ILE A 238 -4.25 0.44 -11.90
CA ILE A 238 -5.39 0.18 -10.99
C ILE A 238 -6.54 1.16 -11.27
N SER A 239 -6.21 2.40 -11.67
CA SER A 239 -7.18 3.43 -12.05
C SER A 239 -7.45 3.49 -13.56
N PHE A 240 -7.05 2.44 -14.31
CA PHE A 240 -7.32 2.34 -15.74
C PHE A 240 -8.81 2.47 -16.02
N ASN A 241 -9.13 3.21 -17.07
CA ASN A 241 -10.51 3.54 -17.39
C ASN A 241 -10.94 2.92 -18.73
N ASP A 242 -11.66 1.79 -18.64
CA ASP A 242 -12.15 1.06 -19.82
C ASP A 242 -13.07 1.91 -20.70
N ARG A 243 -13.85 2.83 -20.11
CA ARG A 243 -14.70 3.76 -20.88
C ARG A 243 -13.87 4.73 -21.69
N ARG A 244 -12.71 5.17 -21.17
CA ARG A 244 -11.79 6.01 -21.93
C ARG A 244 -11.16 5.24 -23.09
N LEU A 245 -10.71 4.01 -22.84
CA LEU A 245 -10.19 3.17 -23.91
C LEU A 245 -11.25 2.99 -25.01
N SER A 246 -12.49 2.70 -24.64
CA SER A 246 -13.60 2.56 -25.59
C SER A 246 -13.86 3.85 -26.37
N ALA A 247 -13.87 5.01 -25.70
CA ALA A 247 -14.05 6.30 -26.36
C ALA A 247 -12.88 6.63 -27.31
N LEU A 248 -11.66 6.26 -26.95
CA LEU A 248 -10.47 6.50 -27.79
C LEU A 248 -10.42 5.62 -29.05
N LYS A 249 -11.27 4.60 -29.18
CA LYS A 249 -11.45 3.86 -30.46
C LYS A 249 -12.07 4.76 -31.53
N GLU A 250 -12.85 5.77 -31.12
CA GLU A 250 -13.38 6.78 -32.05
C GLU A 250 -12.26 7.74 -32.47
N ARG A 251 -12.04 7.87 -33.80
CA ARG A 251 -10.99 8.73 -34.35
C ARG A 251 -11.13 10.19 -33.90
N SER A 252 -12.34 10.74 -33.95
CA SER A 252 -12.62 12.12 -33.55
C SER A 252 -12.21 12.41 -32.12
N VAL A 253 -12.49 11.48 -31.20
CA VAL A 253 -12.11 11.59 -29.79
C VAL A 253 -10.58 11.51 -29.63
N ARG A 254 -9.90 10.60 -30.37
CA ARG A 254 -8.43 10.53 -30.35
C ARG A 254 -7.78 11.84 -30.76
N LEU A 255 -8.26 12.43 -31.89
CA LEU A 255 -7.72 13.70 -32.41
C LEU A 255 -7.91 14.84 -31.38
N GLU A 256 -9.09 14.91 -30.79
CA GLU A 256 -9.36 15.89 -29.73
C GLU A 256 -8.44 15.71 -28.52
N MET A 257 -8.28 14.47 -28.05
CA MET A 257 -7.40 14.17 -26.90
C MET A 257 -5.93 14.41 -27.24
N ALA A 258 -5.49 14.05 -28.46
CA ALA A 258 -4.14 14.35 -28.94
C ALA A 258 -3.84 15.85 -28.84
N LYS A 259 -4.76 16.69 -29.33
CA LYS A 259 -4.63 18.15 -29.27
C LYS A 259 -4.64 18.66 -27.82
N ARG A 260 -5.59 18.20 -26.99
CA ARG A 260 -5.75 18.66 -25.59
C ARG A 260 -4.55 18.33 -24.71
N PHE A 261 -3.98 17.14 -24.86
CA PHE A 261 -2.89 16.65 -24.04
C PHE A 261 -1.51 16.76 -24.73
N ALA A 262 -1.43 17.44 -25.87
CA ALA A 262 -0.23 17.58 -26.67
C ALA A 262 0.48 16.22 -26.88
N ILE A 263 -0.32 15.20 -27.29
CA ILE A 263 0.17 13.87 -27.66
C ILE A 263 0.36 13.89 -29.17
N GLN A 264 1.52 13.46 -29.65
CA GLN A 264 1.79 13.39 -31.09
C GLN A 264 1.01 12.23 -31.73
N LEU A 265 0.56 12.46 -32.94
CA LEU A 265 -0.05 11.43 -33.78
C LEU A 265 1.00 10.85 -34.74
N ASP A 266 0.73 9.66 -35.23
CA ASP A 266 1.56 9.00 -36.24
C ASP A 266 1.56 9.76 -37.59
N ALA A 267 2.36 9.31 -38.55
CA ALA A 267 2.49 9.94 -39.86
C ALA A 267 1.17 10.02 -40.64
N TYR A 268 0.21 9.16 -40.32
CA TYR A 268 -1.13 9.15 -40.93
C TYR A 268 -2.14 10.04 -40.20
N GLY A 269 -1.75 10.61 -39.04
CA GLY A 269 -2.62 11.44 -38.23
C GLY A 269 -3.80 10.69 -37.60
N ASP A 270 -3.64 9.40 -37.34
CA ASP A 270 -4.72 8.55 -36.84
C ASP A 270 -4.47 7.95 -35.44
N LYS A 271 -3.27 7.43 -35.18
CA LYS A 271 -2.92 6.79 -33.91
C LYS A 271 -2.02 7.69 -33.06
N PHE A 272 -2.08 7.53 -31.74
CA PHE A 272 -1.09 8.15 -30.86
C PHE A 272 0.31 7.58 -31.16
N ASP A 273 1.30 8.44 -31.37
CA ASP A 273 2.68 8.01 -31.60
C ASP A 273 3.46 7.90 -30.30
N ALA A 274 3.62 6.68 -29.81
CA ALA A 274 4.41 6.40 -28.62
C ALA A 274 5.94 6.47 -28.88
N THR A 275 6.39 6.58 -30.12
CA THR A 275 7.83 6.65 -30.45
C THR A 275 8.41 8.05 -30.15
N VAL A 276 7.57 9.06 -30.10
CA VAL A 276 7.96 10.41 -29.73
C VAL A 276 8.29 10.49 -28.24
N ALA A 277 9.33 11.25 -27.91
CA ALA A 277 9.76 11.42 -26.51
C ALA A 277 8.63 12.00 -25.64
N GLY A 278 8.36 11.38 -24.48
CA GLY A 278 7.30 11.80 -23.53
C GLY A 278 5.87 11.46 -23.95
N SER A 279 5.64 10.98 -25.18
CA SER A 279 4.27 10.68 -25.65
C SER A 279 3.70 9.44 -24.95
N ALA A 280 4.49 8.39 -24.79
CA ALA A 280 4.06 7.16 -24.12
C ALA A 280 3.61 7.41 -22.67
N GLU A 281 4.31 8.24 -21.91
CA GLU A 281 3.97 8.65 -20.55
C GLU A 281 2.63 9.42 -20.52
N LYS A 282 2.43 10.32 -21.48
CA LYS A 282 1.16 11.07 -21.61
C LYS A 282 -0.01 10.15 -21.90
N ILE A 283 0.19 9.14 -22.75
CA ILE A 283 -0.84 8.15 -23.08
C ILE A 283 -1.18 7.32 -21.83
N VAL A 284 -0.19 6.86 -21.06
CA VAL A 284 -0.42 6.17 -19.78
C VAL A 284 -1.26 7.05 -18.83
N LYS A 285 -0.89 8.32 -18.67
CA LYS A 285 -1.64 9.27 -17.82
C LYS A 285 -3.07 9.46 -18.31
N LEU A 286 -3.28 9.59 -19.61
CA LEU A 286 -4.61 9.72 -20.21
C LEU A 286 -5.48 8.49 -19.90
N LEU A 287 -4.97 7.29 -20.12
CA LEU A 287 -5.70 6.04 -19.90
C LEU A 287 -5.99 5.77 -18.41
N CYS A 288 -5.11 6.21 -17.52
CA CYS A 288 -5.18 5.96 -16.08
C CYS A 288 -5.77 7.13 -15.27
N ASN A 289 -6.59 8.00 -15.87
CA ASN A 289 -7.25 9.14 -15.20
C ASN A 289 -6.29 10.15 -14.53
N LYS A 290 -5.06 10.29 -15.03
CA LYS A 290 -4.07 11.21 -14.46
C LYS A 290 -3.94 12.53 -15.24
N GLY A 291 -4.74 12.72 -16.28
CA GLY A 291 -4.80 13.95 -17.06
C GLY A 291 -6.16 14.62 -16.94
N MET A 292 -6.18 15.91 -16.66
CA MET A 292 -7.35 16.77 -16.68
C MET A 292 -7.02 18.02 -17.50
N VAL A 293 -8.04 18.62 -18.09
CA VAL A 293 -7.92 19.96 -18.68
C VAL A 293 -8.46 20.96 -17.66
N ASP A 294 -7.65 21.92 -17.29
CA ASP A 294 -8.09 23.03 -16.47
C ASP A 294 -9.24 23.78 -17.19
N PRO A 295 -10.42 23.92 -16.58
CA PRO A 295 -11.55 24.55 -17.22
C PRO A 295 -11.38 26.05 -17.49
N PHE A 296 -10.50 26.72 -16.74
CA PHE A 296 -10.26 28.16 -16.84
C PHE A 296 -9.12 28.47 -17.82
N GLU A 297 -7.97 27.84 -17.62
CA GLU A 297 -6.79 28.09 -18.46
C GLU A 297 -6.77 27.22 -19.72
N LYS A 298 -7.63 26.20 -19.80
CA LYS A 298 -7.71 25.21 -20.90
C LYS A 298 -6.38 24.49 -21.14
N THR A 299 -5.48 24.50 -20.17
CA THR A 299 -4.20 23.77 -20.20
C THR A 299 -4.37 22.36 -19.68
N ALA A 300 -3.60 21.43 -20.22
CA ALA A 300 -3.54 20.07 -19.71
C ALA A 300 -2.73 20.04 -18.41
N VAL A 301 -3.34 19.61 -17.33
CA VAL A 301 -2.71 19.47 -16.03
C VAL A 301 -2.67 18.01 -15.60
N GLU A 302 -1.63 17.63 -14.89
CA GLU A 302 -1.57 16.35 -14.21
C GLU A 302 -2.33 16.43 -12.90
N VAL A 303 -3.22 15.49 -12.66
CA VAL A 303 -3.99 15.43 -11.42
C VAL A 303 -3.55 14.24 -10.59
N ASP A 304 -3.03 14.52 -9.42
CA ASP A 304 -2.74 13.51 -8.42
C ASP A 304 -4.05 13.05 -7.77
N GLY A 305 -4.64 12.00 -8.34
CA GLY A 305 -5.91 11.42 -7.91
C GLY A 305 -7.15 12.14 -8.48
N ALA A 306 -7.91 11.42 -9.30
CA ALA A 306 -9.19 11.92 -9.81
C ALA A 306 -10.19 12.09 -8.65
N ARG A 307 -10.38 13.31 -8.18
CA ARG A 307 -11.48 13.65 -7.26
C ARG A 307 -12.72 13.98 -8.10
N LYS A 308 -13.83 13.27 -7.83
CA LYS A 308 -15.13 13.79 -8.28
C LYS A 308 -15.44 14.99 -7.40
N TRP A 309 -15.80 16.12 -8.01
CA TRP A 309 -16.50 17.17 -7.31
C TRP A 309 -17.82 16.58 -6.80
N GLN A 310 -18.03 16.70 -5.49
CA GLN A 310 -19.34 16.49 -4.89
C GLN A 310 -20.13 17.78 -4.89
#